data_2699278bafa854dbfcbca8ff1c8d0a0e
#
_entry.id   2699278bafa854dbfcbca8ff1c8d0a0e
#
_cell.length_a   1.000
_cell.length_b   1.000
_cell.length_c   1.000
_cell.angle_alpha   90.00
_cell.angle_beta   90.00
_cell.angle_gamma   90.00
#
_symmetry.space_group_name_H-M   'P 1'
#
loop_
_entity.id
_entity.type
_entity.pdbx_description
1 polymer ?
#
loop_
_entity_poly.entity_id
_entity_poly.type
_entity_poly.pdbx_seq_one_letter_code
_entity_poly.pdbx_strand_id
1 'polypeptide(L)' 'MTNKTEFAKVVWKAEDIETLCPTWNFKKCEKWLIENEKFIQEGLIDFGWKVIENLLKE' A
#
# COMPACT_ATOMS: atom_id res chain seq x y z
N MET A 1 23.51 -9.79 13.59
CA MET A 1 23.33 -8.60 12.77
C MET A 1 22.02 -8.66 11.98
N THR A 2 21.33 -7.60 12.01
CA THR A 2 20.05 -7.55 11.33
C THR A 2 20.21 -7.19 9.87
N ASN A 3 19.56 -7.93 9.05
CA ASN A 3 19.50 -7.63 7.64
C ASN A 3 18.48 -6.51 7.39
N LYS A 4 18.95 -5.40 6.87
CA LYS A 4 18.09 -4.26 6.60
C LYS A 4 17.59 -4.21 5.17
N THR A 5 17.93 -5.20 4.38
CA THR A 5 17.48 -5.23 3.00
C THR A 5 15.98 -5.47 2.91
N GLU A 6 15.30 -4.62 2.18
CA GLU A 6 13.86 -4.71 2.00
C GLU A 6 13.54 -4.94 0.54
N PHE A 7 12.51 -5.75 0.32
CA PHE A 7 12.07 -6.07 -1.03
C PHE A 7 10.58 -5.79 -1.20
N ALA A 8 10.19 -5.49 -2.42
CA ALA A 8 8.79 -5.33 -2.80
C ALA A 8 8.06 -4.31 -1.93
N LYS A 9 8.71 -3.18 -1.70
CA LYS A 9 8.15 -2.12 -0.90
C LYS A 9 7.14 -1.32 -1.72
N VAL A 10 5.97 -1.05 -1.14
CA VAL A 10 4.91 -0.30 -1.80
C VAL A 10 4.65 0.99 -1.05
N VAL A 11 4.65 2.10 -1.78
CA VAL A 11 4.39 3.43 -1.20
C VAL A 11 3.24 4.08 -1.95
N TRP A 12 2.26 4.59 -1.21
CA TRP A 12 1.11 5.28 -1.80
C TRP A 12 1.22 6.77 -1.54
N LYS A 13 0.87 7.55 -2.55
CA LYS A 13 0.90 9.01 -2.48
C LYS A 13 -0.47 9.56 -2.83
N ALA A 14 -0.71 10.83 -2.44
CA ALA A 14 -1.96 11.49 -2.75
C ALA A 14 -2.25 11.48 -4.25
N GLU A 15 -1.21 11.54 -5.08
CA GLU A 15 -1.36 11.51 -6.53
C GLU A 15 -2.04 10.25 -7.01
N ASP A 16 -1.79 9.13 -6.34
CA ASP A 16 -2.41 7.87 -6.71
C ASP A 16 -3.91 7.92 -6.49
N ILE A 17 -4.32 8.55 -5.39
CA ILE A 17 -5.75 8.69 -5.09
C ILE A 17 -6.41 9.65 -6.07
N GLU A 18 -5.71 10.70 -6.47
CA GLU A 18 -6.23 11.63 -7.47
C GLU A 18 -6.54 10.94 -8.79
N THR A 19 -5.71 9.96 -9.15
CA THR A 19 -5.93 9.20 -10.38
C THR A 19 -7.24 8.44 -10.32
N LEU A 20 -7.57 7.88 -9.15
CA LEU A 20 -8.81 7.13 -8.97
C LEU A 20 -10.01 8.02 -8.71
N CYS A 21 -9.78 9.16 -8.08
CA CYS A 21 -10.84 10.09 -7.72
C CYS A 21 -10.53 11.49 -8.24
N PRO A 22 -10.64 11.72 -9.54
CA PRO A 22 -10.16 12.96 -10.14
C PRO A 22 -10.91 14.22 -9.70
N THR A 23 -12.06 14.06 -9.05
CA THR A 23 -12.80 15.22 -8.54
C THR A 23 -12.34 15.64 -7.14
N TRP A 24 -11.49 14.85 -6.51
CA TRP A 24 -10.97 15.20 -5.17
C TRP A 24 -9.77 16.11 -5.32
N ASN A 25 -9.65 17.07 -4.40
CA ASN A 25 -8.44 17.90 -4.39
C ASN A 25 -7.33 17.17 -3.64
N PHE A 26 -6.13 17.73 -3.72
CA PHE A 26 -4.95 17.12 -3.11
C PHE A 26 -5.12 16.88 -1.61
N LYS A 27 -5.64 17.89 -0.91
CA LYS A 27 -5.77 17.78 0.54
C LYS A 27 -6.74 16.68 0.95
N LYS A 28 -7.81 16.51 0.18
CA LYS A 28 -8.77 15.45 0.45
C LYS A 28 -8.16 14.09 0.24
N CYS A 29 -7.37 13.93 -0.81
CA CYS A 29 -6.69 12.69 -1.09
C CYS A 29 -5.71 12.34 0.01
N GLU A 30 -4.94 13.32 0.45
CA GLU A 30 -3.96 13.13 1.50
C GLU A 30 -4.63 12.75 2.82
N LYS A 31 -5.71 13.44 3.15
CA LYS A 31 -6.45 13.14 4.38
C LYS A 31 -7.01 11.72 4.35
N TRP A 32 -7.54 11.34 3.21
CA TRP A 32 -8.10 9.98 3.05
C TRP A 32 -7.02 8.92 3.27
N LEU A 33 -5.84 9.15 2.72
CA LEU A 33 -4.73 8.21 2.90
C LEU A 33 -4.32 8.10 4.36
N ILE A 34 -4.24 9.25 5.05
CA ILE A 34 -3.87 9.25 6.46
C ILE A 34 -4.89 8.46 7.28
N GLU A 35 -6.18 8.67 7.00
CA GLU A 35 -7.23 8.02 7.76
C GLU A 35 -7.32 6.53 7.48
N ASN A 36 -6.88 6.11 6.30
CA ASN A 36 -7.00 4.72 5.89
C ASN A 36 -5.68 3.97 5.81
N GLU A 37 -4.60 4.62 6.20
CA GLU A 37 -3.27 4.05 6.07
C GLU A 37 -3.17 2.66 6.68
N LYS A 38 -3.69 2.50 7.88
CA LYS A 38 -3.59 1.23 8.59
C LYS A 38 -4.33 0.12 7.86
N PHE A 39 -5.52 0.43 7.36
CA PHE A 39 -6.31 -0.58 6.64
C PHE A 39 -5.63 -0.98 5.33
N ILE A 40 -5.05 -0.01 4.63
CA ILE A 40 -4.34 -0.29 3.40
C ILE A 40 -3.14 -1.19 3.69
N GLN A 41 -2.38 -0.85 4.71
CA GLN A 41 -1.20 -1.60 5.09
C GLN A 41 -1.54 -3.04 5.45
N GLU A 42 -2.57 -3.22 6.28
CA GLU A 42 -2.97 -4.56 6.69
C GLU A 42 -3.46 -5.39 5.52
N GLY A 43 -4.21 -4.77 4.61
CA GLY A 43 -4.69 -5.46 3.43
C GLY A 43 -3.56 -5.91 2.52
N LEU A 44 -2.56 -5.05 2.35
CA LEU A 44 -1.41 -5.38 1.52
C LEU A 44 -0.59 -6.51 2.13
N ILE A 45 -0.45 -6.50 3.44
CA ILE A 45 0.29 -7.56 4.14
C ILE A 45 -0.43 -8.90 3.96
N ASP A 46 -1.74 -8.93 4.17
CA ASP A 46 -2.51 -10.15 4.02
C ASP A 46 -2.43 -10.69 2.60
N PHE A 47 -2.64 -9.82 1.63
CA PHE A 47 -2.59 -10.23 0.24
C PHE A 47 -1.19 -10.68 -0.15
N GLY A 48 -0.17 -9.98 0.36
CA GLY A 48 1.21 -10.30 0.10
C GLY A 48 1.58 -11.69 0.58
N TRP A 49 1.11 -12.07 1.77
CA TRP A 49 1.36 -13.41 2.30
C TRP A 49 0.82 -14.48 1.37
N LYS A 50 -0.37 -14.27 0.83
CA LYS A 50 -0.97 -15.23 -0.08
C LYS A 50 -0.18 -15.36 -1.37
N VAL A 51 0.30 -14.24 -1.90
CA VAL A 51 1.10 -14.26 -3.11
C VAL A 51 2.40 -15.03 -2.87
N ILE A 52 3.06 -14.75 -1.75
CA ILE A 52 4.31 -15.42 -1.43
C ILE A 52 4.11 -16.91 -1.26
N GLU A 53 3.05 -17.30 -0.55
CA GLU A 53 2.76 -18.73 -0.36
C GLU A 53 2.53 -19.42 -1.69
N ASN A 54 1.78 -18.81 -2.58
CA ASN A 54 1.50 -19.42 -3.88
C ASN A 54 2.78 -19.57 -4.71
N LEU A 55 3.64 -18.57 -4.69
CA LEU A 55 4.88 -18.65 -5.43
C LEU A 55 5.82 -19.72 -4.87
N LEU A 56 5.84 -19.88 -3.56
CA LEU A 56 6.72 -20.86 -2.94
C LEU A 56 6.28 -22.30 -3.22
N LYS A 57 4.99 -22.49 -3.49
CA LYS A 57 4.48 -23.81 -3.81
C LYS A 57 4.84 -24.26 -5.22
N GLU A 58 5.28 -23.32 -6.04
CA GLU A 58 5.75 -23.66 -7.36
C GLU A 58 7.05 -24.43 -7.27
#